data_cc24aeb5687f84e129cf86b31cbc59bf
#
_entry.id   cc24aeb5687f84e129cf86b31cbc59bf
#
_cell.length_a   1.000
_cell.length_b   1.000
_cell.length_c   1.000
_cell.angle_alpha   90.00
_cell.angle_beta   90.00
_cell.angle_gamma   90.00
#
_symmetry.space_group_name_H-M   'P 1'
#
loop_
_entity.id
_entity.type
_entity.pdbx_description
1 polymer ?
#
loop_
_entity_poly.entity_id
_entity_poly.type
_entity_poly.pdbx_seq_one_letter_code
_entity_poly.pdbx_strand_id
1 'polypeptide(L)'
;MKSKFEAIHTVSQEKIKNNPHWNMPYVPGIKVISGKPFYISGVNAAPIYHSHPHKSEEFDQLDFSPENQANLTMQNLQSIIETAGGSLSDIIQLFIFIVDLQKNGDRIGKIVSSYFQDHLCSSTVIGITDLITDPRLILEITATAYI
;
A
#
# COMPACT_ATOMS: atom_id res chain seq x y z
N MET A 1 13.60 -21.78 2.93
CA MET A 1 12.17 -21.85 3.31
C MET A 1 11.29 -21.91 2.07
N LYS A 2 10.23 -22.69 2.09
CA LYS A 2 9.24 -22.66 1.00
C LYS A 2 8.49 -21.32 1.06
N SER A 3 8.25 -20.70 -0.11
CA SER A 3 7.47 -19.46 -0.18
C SER A 3 6.07 -19.66 0.40
N LYS A 4 5.56 -18.66 1.14
CA LYS A 4 4.18 -18.67 1.68
C LYS A 4 3.13 -18.48 0.59
N PHE A 5 3.52 -17.97 -0.57
CA PHE A 5 2.63 -17.66 -1.69
C PHE A 5 3.34 -17.78 -3.03
N GLU A 6 2.53 -17.89 -4.07
CA GLU A 6 2.93 -18.01 -5.47
C GLU A 6 2.30 -16.87 -6.26
N ALA A 7 3.13 -16.11 -6.98
CA ALA A 7 2.65 -15.11 -7.92
C ALA A 7 2.06 -15.78 -9.16
N ILE A 8 0.87 -15.38 -9.56
CA ILE A 8 0.16 -15.92 -10.71
C ILE A 8 0.31 -14.97 -11.89
N HIS A 9 0.83 -15.50 -12.98
CA HIS A 9 0.97 -14.79 -14.25
C HIS A 9 0.11 -15.49 -15.32
N THR A 10 -0.50 -14.68 -16.19
CA THR A 10 -1.36 -15.20 -17.28
C THR A 10 -0.59 -15.52 -18.56
N VAL A 11 0.70 -15.17 -18.57
CA VAL A 11 1.64 -15.45 -19.68
C VAL A 11 2.93 -16.02 -19.14
N SER A 12 3.72 -16.67 -20.00
CA SER A 12 5.00 -17.25 -19.59
C SER A 12 6.01 -16.19 -19.15
N GLN A 13 6.92 -16.55 -18.23
CA GLN A 13 8.02 -15.69 -17.80
C GLN A 13 8.91 -15.25 -18.96
N GLU A 14 9.12 -16.12 -19.93
CA GLU A 14 9.85 -15.79 -21.16
C GLU A 14 9.17 -14.66 -21.94
N LYS A 15 7.84 -14.70 -22.07
CA LYS A 15 7.07 -13.65 -22.74
C LYS A 15 7.16 -12.33 -21.98
N ILE A 16 7.13 -12.36 -20.67
CA ILE A 16 7.30 -11.15 -19.83
C ILE A 16 8.70 -10.56 -20.05
N LYS A 17 9.74 -11.39 -19.99
CA LYS A 17 11.13 -10.99 -20.18
C LYS A 17 11.39 -10.40 -21.57
N ASN A 18 10.74 -10.90 -22.60
CA ASN A 18 10.85 -10.40 -23.96
C ASN A 18 10.06 -9.09 -24.22
N ASN A 19 9.31 -8.62 -23.22
CA ASN A 19 8.54 -7.37 -23.27
C ASN A 19 8.87 -6.48 -22.06
N PRO A 20 10.08 -5.93 -21.98
CA PRO A 20 10.54 -5.19 -20.81
C PRO A 20 9.73 -3.92 -20.49
N HIS A 21 8.92 -3.44 -21.45
CA HIS A 21 7.98 -2.35 -21.24
C HIS A 21 6.74 -2.76 -20.41
N TRP A 22 6.55 -4.06 -20.16
CA TRP A 22 5.53 -4.59 -19.24
C TRP A 22 6.04 -4.64 -17.80
N ASN A 23 6.72 -3.59 -17.34
CA ASN A 23 7.22 -3.49 -15.97
C ASN A 23 6.10 -3.18 -14.97
N MET A 24 5.16 -4.10 -14.83
CA MET A 24 4.00 -3.96 -13.96
C MET A 24 4.44 -3.86 -12.49
N PRO A 25 3.96 -2.87 -11.72
CA PRO A 25 4.26 -2.74 -10.29
C PRO A 25 3.42 -3.68 -9.40
N TYR A 26 2.74 -4.64 -10.00
CA TYR A 26 1.89 -5.62 -9.35
C TYR A 26 1.90 -6.95 -10.12
N VAL A 27 1.38 -7.99 -9.50
CA VAL A 27 1.09 -9.27 -10.16
C VAL A 27 -0.43 -9.42 -10.38
N PRO A 28 -0.87 -10.12 -11.44
CA PRO A 28 -2.29 -10.35 -11.71
C PRO A 28 -3.02 -11.07 -10.58
N GLY A 29 -2.34 -11.89 -9.82
CA GLY A 29 -2.90 -12.58 -8.66
C GLY A 29 -1.85 -13.23 -7.79
N ILE A 30 -2.23 -13.56 -6.56
CA ILE A 30 -1.40 -14.31 -5.61
C ILE A 30 -2.21 -15.48 -5.07
N LYS A 31 -1.60 -16.67 -5.12
CA LYS A 31 -2.12 -17.87 -4.48
C LYS A 31 -1.39 -18.08 -3.16
N VAL A 32 -2.15 -18.09 -2.07
CA VAL A 32 -1.60 -18.37 -0.73
C VAL A 32 -1.40 -19.87 -0.57
N ILE A 33 -0.24 -20.26 -0.08
CA ILE A 33 0.14 -21.65 0.18
C ILE A 33 0.11 -21.95 1.67
N SER A 34 0.56 -20.99 2.51
CA SER A 34 0.62 -21.15 3.97
C SER A 34 0.58 -19.79 4.67
N GLY A 35 0.47 -19.81 5.98
CA GLY A 35 0.40 -18.62 6.84
C GLY A 35 -1.01 -18.33 7.31
N LYS A 36 -1.13 -17.37 8.22
CA LYS A 36 -2.42 -16.90 8.74
C LYS A 36 -2.73 -15.52 8.18
N PRO A 37 -3.97 -15.25 7.76
CA PRO A 37 -4.34 -13.94 7.25
C PRO A 37 -4.22 -12.88 8.34
N PHE A 38 -3.69 -11.74 7.96
CA PHE A 38 -3.61 -10.53 8.77
C PHE A 38 -4.21 -9.38 7.98
N TYR A 39 -5.32 -8.84 8.47
CA TYR A 39 -6.06 -7.77 7.82
C TYR A 39 -5.68 -6.43 8.45
N ILE A 40 -5.23 -5.49 7.63
CA ILE A 40 -4.80 -4.18 8.07
C ILE A 40 -5.86 -3.16 7.65
N SER A 41 -6.37 -2.41 8.64
CA SER A 41 -7.30 -1.30 8.41
C SER A 41 -6.70 -0.22 7.54
N GLY A 42 -7.53 0.72 7.06
CA GLY A 42 -7.07 1.88 6.32
C GLY A 42 -6.01 2.66 7.11
N VAL A 43 -4.89 2.89 6.45
CA VAL A 43 -3.72 3.60 6.98
C VAL A 43 -3.47 4.83 6.11
N ASN A 44 -3.26 5.98 6.71
CA ASN A 44 -2.93 7.23 6.05
C ASN A 44 -1.78 7.94 6.78
N ALA A 45 -1.49 9.18 6.41
CA ALA A 45 -0.38 9.95 7.00
C ALA A 45 -0.62 10.42 8.43
N ALA A 46 -1.86 10.39 8.91
CA ALA A 46 -2.16 10.75 10.30
C ALA A 46 -1.52 9.76 11.28
N PRO A 47 -1.19 10.18 12.50
CA PRO A 47 -0.80 9.27 13.56
C PRO A 47 -1.83 8.14 13.72
N ILE A 48 -1.39 6.90 13.91
CA ILE A 48 -2.28 5.72 14.06
C ILE A 48 -3.27 5.94 15.20
N TYR A 49 -2.84 6.58 16.28
CA TYR A 49 -3.70 6.94 17.40
C TYR A 49 -3.94 8.45 17.43
N HIS A 50 -5.19 8.83 17.37
CA HIS A 50 -5.66 10.22 17.43
C HIS A 50 -7.08 10.28 18.00
N SER A 51 -7.58 11.47 18.28
CA SER A 51 -8.91 11.66 18.89
C SER A 51 -10.06 11.23 17.97
N HIS A 52 -11.09 10.67 18.57
CA HIS A 52 -12.39 10.44 17.95
C HIS A 52 -13.50 11.02 18.82
N PRO A 53 -14.35 11.92 18.29
CA PRO A 53 -14.35 12.45 16.90
C PRO A 53 -13.02 13.11 16.52
N HIS A 54 -12.70 13.09 15.21
CA HIS A 54 -11.46 13.68 14.71
C HIS A 54 -11.36 15.17 15.06
N LYS A 55 -10.16 15.60 15.39
CA LYS A 55 -9.81 16.99 15.66
C LYS A 55 -8.72 17.42 14.69
N SER A 56 -9.07 18.28 13.74
CA SER A 56 -8.20 18.69 12.64
C SER A 56 -6.88 19.30 13.13
N GLU A 57 -6.93 20.01 14.28
CA GLU A 57 -5.76 20.62 14.90
C GLU A 57 -4.67 19.61 15.33
N GLU A 58 -5.02 18.36 15.57
CA GLU A 58 -4.04 17.31 15.87
C GLU A 58 -3.11 17.00 14.69
N PHE A 59 -3.49 17.40 13.48
CA PHE A 59 -2.76 17.13 12.23
C PHE A 59 -2.06 18.38 11.68
N ASP A 60 -2.15 19.53 12.30
CA ASP A 60 -1.65 20.81 11.78
C ASP A 60 -0.12 20.84 11.59
N GLN A 61 0.61 19.97 12.28
CA GLN A 61 2.07 19.86 12.16
C GLN A 61 2.53 18.95 11.01
N LEU A 62 1.60 18.26 10.31
CA LEU A 62 1.94 17.40 9.21
C LEU A 62 2.30 18.23 7.96
N ASP A 63 3.30 17.80 7.23
CA ASP A 63 3.50 18.22 5.85
C ASP A 63 2.54 17.42 4.94
N PHE A 64 1.57 18.13 4.37
CA PHE A 64 0.54 17.55 3.53
C PHE A 64 0.96 17.39 2.05
N SER A 65 2.24 17.56 1.72
CA SER A 65 2.72 17.23 0.37
C SER A 65 2.43 15.77 0.04
N PRO A 66 2.12 15.43 -1.22
CA PRO A 66 1.84 14.05 -1.64
C PRO A 66 2.96 13.09 -1.29
N GLU A 67 4.21 13.51 -1.42
CA GLU A 67 5.38 12.71 -1.11
C GLU A 67 5.48 12.40 0.38
N ASN A 68 5.28 13.40 1.22
CA ASN A 68 5.32 13.19 2.67
C ASN A 68 4.18 12.31 3.14
N GLN A 69 2.97 12.52 2.62
CA GLN A 69 1.83 11.66 2.94
C GLN A 69 2.10 10.21 2.53
N ALA A 70 2.66 9.96 1.35
CA ALA A 70 3.01 8.61 0.92
C ALA A 70 4.05 7.96 1.85
N ASN A 71 5.10 8.68 2.23
CA ASN A 71 6.11 8.17 3.15
C ASN A 71 5.53 7.86 4.54
N LEU A 72 4.76 8.77 5.13
CA LEU A 72 4.15 8.55 6.45
C LEU A 72 3.15 7.39 6.42
N THR A 73 2.35 7.28 5.37
CA THR A 73 1.40 6.17 5.20
C THR A 73 2.15 4.84 5.16
N MET A 74 3.24 4.74 4.40
CA MET A 74 4.03 3.51 4.32
C MET A 74 4.77 3.20 5.62
N GLN A 75 5.26 4.20 6.34
CA GLN A 75 5.87 4.01 7.67
C GLN A 75 4.85 3.49 8.69
N ASN A 76 3.63 4.03 8.68
CA ASN A 76 2.55 3.54 9.53
C ASN A 76 2.16 2.10 9.18
N LEU A 77 2.04 1.78 7.89
CA LEU A 77 1.77 0.42 7.42
C LEU A 77 2.87 -0.56 7.87
N GLN A 78 4.12 -0.17 7.69
CA GLN A 78 5.27 -0.97 8.10
C GLN A 78 5.28 -1.21 9.61
N SER A 79 5.03 -0.19 10.41
CA SER A 79 4.95 -0.30 11.88
C SER A 79 3.88 -1.30 12.32
N ILE A 80 2.72 -1.30 11.69
CA ILE A 80 1.61 -2.22 12.02
C ILE A 80 2.01 -3.66 11.71
N ILE A 81 2.54 -3.94 10.53
CA ILE A 81 2.87 -5.31 10.14
C ILE A 81 4.07 -5.86 10.93
N GLU A 82 5.06 -5.03 11.24
CA GLU A 82 6.20 -5.41 12.09
C GLU A 82 5.76 -5.71 13.54
N THR A 83 4.80 -4.96 14.06
CA THR A 83 4.20 -5.24 15.38
C THR A 83 3.52 -6.61 15.41
N ALA A 84 2.97 -7.06 14.30
CA ALA A 84 2.37 -8.39 14.16
C ALA A 84 3.41 -9.50 13.90
N GLY A 85 4.69 -9.16 13.80
CA GLY A 85 5.78 -10.12 13.55
C GLY A 85 6.03 -10.42 12.07
N GLY A 86 5.42 -9.63 11.16
CA GLY A 86 5.61 -9.73 9.72
C GLY A 86 6.49 -8.61 9.15
N SER A 87 6.48 -8.51 7.83
CA SER A 87 7.17 -7.48 7.07
C SER A 87 6.36 -7.10 5.84
N LEU A 88 6.76 -6.04 5.13
CA LEU A 88 6.09 -5.63 3.89
C LEU A 88 6.07 -6.74 2.83
N SER A 89 7.05 -7.65 2.86
CA SER A 89 7.07 -8.80 1.94
C SER A 89 6.05 -9.90 2.25
N ASP A 90 5.35 -9.81 3.38
CA ASP A 90 4.22 -10.68 3.72
C ASP A 90 2.87 -10.15 3.20
N ILE A 91 2.83 -8.91 2.72
CA ILE A 91 1.63 -8.30 2.13
C ILE A 91 1.40 -8.91 0.75
N ILE A 92 0.18 -9.40 0.53
CA ILE A 92 -0.23 -10.00 -0.73
C ILE A 92 -1.21 -9.14 -1.52
N GLN A 93 -1.90 -8.22 -0.85
CA GLN A 93 -2.91 -7.37 -1.48
C GLN A 93 -2.88 -5.96 -0.91
N LEU A 94 -3.00 -4.98 -1.78
CA LEU A 94 -3.17 -3.56 -1.48
C LEU A 94 -4.42 -3.01 -2.17
N PHE A 95 -5.20 -2.23 -1.44
CA PHE A 95 -6.11 -1.26 -2.00
C PHE A 95 -5.59 0.14 -1.66
N ILE A 96 -5.37 0.94 -2.69
CA ILE A 96 -4.79 2.28 -2.59
C ILE A 96 -5.84 3.29 -3.05
N PHE A 97 -6.24 4.17 -2.14
CA PHE A 97 -7.25 5.20 -2.37
C PHE A 97 -6.57 6.56 -2.44
N ILE A 98 -6.75 7.29 -3.53
CA ILE A 98 -6.06 8.56 -3.79
C ILE A 98 -7.05 9.63 -4.19
N VAL A 99 -6.99 10.78 -3.51
CA VAL A 99 -7.72 12.00 -3.89
C VAL A 99 -6.99 12.66 -5.07
N ASP A 100 -7.73 13.19 -6.04
CA ASP A 100 -7.18 13.75 -7.27
C ASP A 100 -6.17 12.82 -7.96
N LEU A 101 -6.61 11.60 -8.24
CA LEU A 101 -5.79 10.51 -8.73
C LEU A 101 -4.92 10.90 -9.93
N GLN A 102 -5.44 11.66 -10.90
CA GLN A 102 -4.70 12.08 -12.09
C GLN A 102 -3.53 13.01 -11.74
N LYS A 103 -3.67 13.81 -10.70
CA LYS A 103 -2.62 14.72 -10.22
C LYS A 103 -1.59 14.03 -9.34
N ASN A 104 -2.04 13.14 -8.47
CA ASN A 104 -1.24 12.62 -7.36
C ASN A 104 -0.76 11.17 -7.58
N GLY A 105 -1.40 10.42 -8.47
CA GLY A 105 -1.22 8.98 -8.58
C GLY A 105 0.21 8.54 -8.88
N ASP A 106 0.86 9.15 -9.86
CA ASP A 106 2.24 8.79 -10.25
C ASP A 106 3.25 9.11 -9.14
N ARG A 107 3.10 10.27 -8.47
CA ARG A 107 3.98 10.71 -7.39
C ARG A 107 3.89 9.77 -6.20
N ILE A 108 2.67 9.45 -5.79
CA ILE A 108 2.38 8.54 -4.67
C ILE A 108 2.81 7.12 -5.04
N GLY A 109 2.46 6.65 -6.23
CA GLY A 109 2.76 5.29 -6.68
C GLY A 109 4.25 4.96 -6.71
N LYS A 110 5.10 5.91 -7.13
CA LYS A 110 6.56 5.74 -7.10
C LYS A 110 7.10 5.52 -5.68
N ILE A 111 6.60 6.28 -4.70
CA ILE A 111 7.02 6.16 -3.32
C ILE A 111 6.51 4.85 -2.72
N VAL A 112 5.24 4.52 -2.88
CA VAL A 112 4.66 3.27 -2.39
C VAL A 112 5.44 2.07 -2.94
N SER A 113 5.68 2.03 -4.25
CA SER A 113 6.44 0.95 -4.88
C SER A 113 7.87 0.82 -4.34
N SER A 114 8.52 1.93 -4.00
CA SER A 114 9.90 1.92 -3.48
C SER A 114 10.03 1.18 -2.15
N TYR A 115 8.99 1.17 -1.32
CA TYR A 115 8.98 0.43 -0.05
C TYR A 115 8.92 -1.09 -0.23
N PHE A 116 8.33 -1.55 -1.34
CA PHE A 116 8.19 -2.98 -1.62
C PHE A 116 9.40 -3.58 -2.35
N GLN A 117 10.30 -2.75 -2.89
CA GLN A 117 11.47 -3.20 -3.64
C GLN A 117 11.08 -4.21 -4.76
N ASP A 118 11.60 -5.43 -4.70
CA ASP A 118 11.30 -6.48 -5.68
C ASP A 118 10.04 -7.30 -5.37
N HIS A 119 9.41 -7.04 -4.20
CA HIS A 119 8.18 -7.73 -3.83
C HIS A 119 6.98 -7.14 -4.57
N LEU A 120 6.28 -7.97 -5.32
CA LEU A 120 5.07 -7.56 -6.03
C LEU A 120 3.83 -8.17 -5.37
N CYS A 121 2.91 -7.33 -4.94
CA CYS A 121 1.59 -7.76 -4.47
C CYS A 121 0.51 -7.57 -5.54
N SER A 122 -0.63 -8.19 -5.31
CA SER A 122 -1.87 -7.82 -5.99
C SER A 122 -2.26 -6.42 -5.53
N SER A 123 -2.55 -5.49 -6.42
CA SER A 123 -2.94 -4.13 -6.02
C SER A 123 -4.04 -3.55 -6.89
N THR A 124 -4.84 -2.68 -6.29
CA THR A 124 -5.88 -1.91 -6.96
C THR A 124 -5.77 -0.46 -6.50
N VAL A 125 -5.73 0.48 -7.44
CA VAL A 125 -5.69 1.92 -7.17
C VAL A 125 -7.02 2.54 -7.59
N ILE A 126 -7.62 3.31 -6.69
CA ILE A 126 -8.94 3.91 -6.86
C ILE A 126 -8.88 5.39 -6.52
N GLY A 127 -9.41 6.24 -7.40
CA GLY A 127 -9.64 7.65 -7.11
C GLY A 127 -10.85 7.83 -6.19
N ILE A 128 -10.71 8.68 -5.18
CA ILE A 128 -11.76 9.02 -4.21
C ILE A 128 -11.90 10.55 -4.07
N THR A 129 -12.99 11.01 -3.45
CA THR A 129 -13.24 12.43 -3.25
C THR A 129 -12.55 12.98 -2.00
N ASP A 130 -12.56 12.24 -0.90
CA ASP A 130 -12.02 12.66 0.40
C ASP A 130 -11.78 11.47 1.33
N LEU A 131 -11.16 11.74 2.47
CA LEU A 131 -10.93 10.79 3.56
C LEU A 131 -11.58 11.31 4.84
N ILE A 132 -12.15 10.39 5.63
CA ILE A 132 -12.89 10.73 6.84
C ILE A 132 -12.02 11.36 7.94
N THR A 133 -10.72 11.01 7.98
CA THR A 133 -9.84 11.46 9.07
C THR A 133 -9.60 12.97 9.03
N ASP A 134 -9.24 13.50 7.88
CA ASP A 134 -9.03 14.94 7.66
C ASP A 134 -9.10 15.25 6.15
N PRO A 135 -9.74 16.36 5.73
CA PRO A 135 -9.87 16.70 4.30
C PRO A 135 -8.55 17.04 3.60
N ARG A 136 -7.46 17.27 4.34
CA ARG A 136 -6.12 17.51 3.78
C ARG A 136 -5.37 16.22 3.43
N LEU A 137 -5.85 15.06 3.90
CA LEU A 137 -5.28 13.77 3.56
C LEU A 137 -5.73 13.36 2.16
N ILE A 138 -4.81 12.80 1.38
CA ILE A 138 -5.05 12.43 -0.01
C ILE A 138 -4.76 10.98 -0.34
N LEU A 139 -4.28 10.21 0.63
CA LEU A 139 -3.91 8.81 0.47
C LEU A 139 -4.39 7.98 1.65
N GLU A 140 -5.02 6.85 1.36
CA GLU A 140 -5.26 5.78 2.33
C GLU A 140 -4.96 4.43 1.68
N ILE A 141 -4.34 3.53 2.43
CA ILE A 141 -4.02 2.18 1.98
C ILE A 141 -4.59 1.18 2.97
N THR A 142 -5.29 0.16 2.48
CA THR A 142 -5.61 -1.04 3.25
C THR A 142 -4.86 -2.23 2.65
N ALA A 143 -4.46 -3.17 3.49
CA ALA A 143 -3.65 -4.30 3.08
C ALA A 143 -4.11 -5.61 3.70
N THR A 144 -3.84 -6.70 2.99
CA THR A 144 -3.92 -8.05 3.53
C THR A 144 -2.56 -8.71 3.43
N ALA A 145 -2.11 -9.29 4.54
CA ALA A 145 -0.87 -10.02 4.62
C ALA A 145 -1.11 -11.47 5.09
N TYR A 146 -0.11 -12.32 4.95
CA TYR A 146 -0.09 -13.68 5.51
C TYR A 146 1.21 -13.90 6.29
N ILE A 147 1.07 -14.02 7.60
CA ILE A 147 2.19 -14.14 8.56
C ILE A 147 2.29 -15.55 9.11
#